data_e4c7fff537f526315ef63807a892666f
#
_entry.id   e4c7fff537f526315ef63807a892666f
#
_cell.length_a   1.000
_cell.length_b   1.000
_cell.length_c   1.000
_cell.angle_alpha   90.00
_cell.angle_beta   90.00
_cell.angle_gamma   90.00
#
_symmetry.space_group_name_H-M   'P 1'
#
loop_
_entity.id
_entity.type
_entity.pdbx_description
1 polymer ?
#
loop_
_entity_poly.entity_id
_entity_poly.type
_entity_poly.pdbx_seq_one_letter_code
_entity_poly.pdbx_strand_id
1 'polypeptide(L)'
;MVQRYINIIKENEIPFSCVPIELTESAALYSQQILEITNQMVNAGFKLHMDDFGSGYSSLTTLNELKFTTVKLDKSLIDYIAKPRGMKIVRQTIDLGHGLDMKVVAEGVETKEQRDCLIEMNCDEIQGFYYSKPLKPDDFIEKLRA
;
A
#
# COMPACT_ATOMS: atom_id res chain seq x y z
N MET A 1 2.58 -16.84 -16.35
CA MET A 1 1.59 -15.96 -15.68
C MET A 1 1.95 -14.50 -15.88
N VAL A 2 3.11 -14.04 -15.45
CA VAL A 2 3.59 -12.63 -15.54
C VAL A 2 3.42 -12.04 -16.94
N GLN A 3 3.89 -12.74 -17.99
CA GLN A 3 3.82 -12.25 -19.38
C GLN A 3 2.38 -11.94 -19.84
N ARG A 4 1.38 -12.69 -19.33
CA ARG A 4 -0.04 -12.45 -19.67
C ARG A 4 -0.51 -11.10 -19.11
N TYR A 5 -0.15 -10.77 -17.87
CA TYR A 5 -0.49 -9.46 -17.28
C TYR A 5 0.20 -8.31 -18.02
N ILE A 6 1.49 -8.46 -18.33
CA ILE A 6 2.25 -7.48 -19.10
C ILE A 6 1.58 -7.23 -20.47
N ASN A 7 1.15 -8.26 -21.16
CA ASN A 7 0.49 -8.13 -22.46
C ASN A 7 -0.85 -7.41 -22.35
N ILE A 8 -1.70 -7.79 -21.37
CA ILE A 8 -3.00 -7.13 -21.15
C ILE A 8 -2.82 -5.61 -20.89
N ILE A 9 -1.87 -5.23 -20.05
CA ILE A 9 -1.59 -3.83 -19.74
C ILE A 9 -1.11 -3.09 -21.00
N LYS A 10 -0.21 -3.69 -21.77
CA LYS A 10 0.28 -3.11 -23.04
C LYS A 10 -0.81 -2.99 -24.10
N GLU A 11 -1.63 -4.02 -24.29
CA GLU A 11 -2.74 -4.03 -25.27
C GLU A 11 -3.80 -2.97 -24.97
N ASN A 12 -3.95 -2.58 -23.71
CA ASN A 12 -4.86 -1.53 -23.28
C ASN A 12 -4.19 -0.14 -23.14
N GLU A 13 -2.92 -0.01 -23.53
CA GLU A 13 -2.14 1.23 -23.46
C GLU A 13 -2.10 1.87 -22.07
N ILE A 14 -2.18 1.05 -21.01
CA ILE A 14 -2.16 1.51 -19.62
C ILE A 14 -0.69 1.64 -19.17
N PRO A 15 -0.27 2.78 -18.61
CA PRO A 15 1.07 2.89 -18.04
C PRO A 15 1.24 1.89 -16.87
N PHE A 16 2.34 1.14 -16.85
CA PHE A 16 2.61 0.18 -15.77
C PHE A 16 2.61 0.81 -14.38
N SER A 17 2.99 2.08 -14.29
CA SER A 17 2.96 2.84 -13.04
C SER A 17 1.56 3.09 -12.47
N CYS A 18 0.51 2.89 -13.27
CA CYS A 18 -0.90 3.01 -12.84
C CYS A 18 -1.47 1.69 -12.32
N VAL A 19 -0.73 0.59 -12.43
CA VAL A 19 -1.15 -0.74 -11.99
C VAL A 19 -0.08 -1.30 -11.04
N PRO A 20 -0.07 -0.87 -9.78
CA PRO A 20 0.90 -1.38 -8.82
C PRO A 20 0.65 -2.87 -8.54
N ILE A 21 1.72 -3.57 -8.19
CA ILE A 21 1.67 -4.95 -7.71
C ILE A 21 1.74 -4.91 -6.19
N GLU A 22 0.75 -5.48 -5.56
CA GLU A 22 0.71 -5.59 -4.10
C GLU A 22 1.27 -6.95 -3.68
N LEU A 23 2.17 -6.92 -2.72
CA LEU A 23 2.76 -8.09 -2.11
C LEU A 23 2.53 -8.01 -0.61
N THR A 24 1.73 -8.95 -0.07
CA THR A 24 1.52 -8.99 1.36
C THR A 24 2.82 -9.29 2.10
N GLU A 25 2.95 -8.75 3.28
CA GLU A 25 4.11 -8.94 4.13
C GLU A 25 4.48 -10.43 4.29
N SER A 26 3.50 -11.29 4.55
CA SER A 26 3.69 -12.73 4.69
C SER A 26 4.16 -13.41 3.39
N ALA A 27 3.64 -13.00 2.24
CA ALA A 27 4.00 -13.59 0.96
C ALA A 27 5.48 -13.31 0.59
N ALA A 28 6.01 -12.16 0.97
CA ALA A 28 7.39 -11.77 0.72
C ALA A 28 8.42 -12.65 1.45
N LEU A 29 8.01 -13.33 2.53
CA LEU A 29 8.92 -14.17 3.35
C LEU A 29 9.15 -15.59 2.80
N TYR A 30 8.35 -16.07 1.85
CA TYR A 30 8.19 -17.53 1.67
C TYR A 30 8.74 -18.16 0.41
N SER A 31 9.23 -17.45 -0.60
CA SER A 31 9.79 -18.16 -1.75
C SER A 31 10.69 -17.32 -2.67
N GLN A 32 11.83 -17.89 -3.04
CA GLN A 32 12.71 -17.39 -4.08
C GLN A 32 11.96 -17.15 -5.40
N GLN A 33 10.93 -17.95 -5.68
CA GLN A 33 10.09 -17.80 -6.85
C GLN A 33 9.26 -16.50 -6.82
N ILE A 34 8.77 -16.07 -5.66
CA ILE A 34 8.07 -14.80 -5.51
C ILE A 34 9.04 -13.64 -5.77
N LEU A 35 10.26 -13.70 -5.25
CA LEU A 35 11.29 -12.69 -5.51
C LEU A 35 11.61 -12.57 -7.00
N GLU A 36 11.74 -13.69 -7.71
CA GLU A 36 11.99 -13.71 -9.15
C GLU A 36 10.82 -13.10 -9.95
N ILE A 37 9.58 -13.46 -9.62
CA ILE A 37 8.37 -12.91 -10.24
C ILE A 37 8.28 -11.40 -9.99
N THR A 38 8.48 -10.98 -8.74
CA THR A 38 8.44 -9.58 -8.33
C THR A 38 9.49 -8.76 -9.08
N ASN A 39 10.72 -9.26 -9.17
CA ASN A 39 11.79 -8.60 -9.93
C ASN A 39 11.46 -8.49 -11.43
N GLN A 40 10.84 -9.50 -12.03
CA GLN A 40 10.39 -9.44 -13.43
C GLN A 40 9.33 -8.34 -13.62
N MET A 41 8.38 -8.19 -12.69
CA MET A 41 7.35 -7.16 -12.75
C MET A 41 7.95 -5.75 -12.57
N VAL A 42 8.83 -5.57 -11.60
CA VAL A 42 9.53 -4.29 -11.38
C VAL A 42 10.36 -3.90 -12.61
N ASN A 43 11.09 -4.85 -13.21
CA ASN A 43 11.87 -4.61 -14.43
C ASN A 43 10.99 -4.29 -15.64
N ALA A 44 9.74 -4.74 -15.67
CA ALA A 44 8.76 -4.36 -16.69
C ALA A 44 8.17 -2.96 -16.48
N GLY A 45 8.42 -2.32 -15.32
CA GLY A 45 7.98 -0.97 -15.00
C GLY A 45 6.81 -0.86 -14.02
N PHE A 46 6.38 -1.99 -13.42
CA PHE A 46 5.38 -1.96 -12.36
C PHE A 46 5.97 -1.37 -11.07
N LYS A 47 5.14 -0.66 -10.31
CA LYS A 47 5.46 -0.29 -8.94
C LYS A 47 5.14 -1.45 -8.01
N LEU A 48 5.94 -1.60 -6.96
CA LEU A 48 5.73 -2.61 -5.93
C LEU A 48 5.25 -1.95 -4.66
N HIS A 49 4.12 -2.41 -4.13
CA HIS A 49 3.56 -1.98 -2.87
C HIS A 49 3.62 -3.12 -1.86
N MET A 50 4.03 -2.82 -0.64
CA MET A 50 3.94 -3.75 0.49
C MET A 50 2.56 -3.58 1.11
N ASP A 51 1.78 -4.67 1.13
CA ASP A 51 0.44 -4.73 1.69
C ASP A 51 0.40 -5.34 3.09
N ASP A 52 -0.63 -5.03 3.86
CA ASP A 52 -0.90 -5.53 5.22
C ASP A 52 0.24 -5.28 6.23
N PHE A 53 1.02 -4.19 6.06
CA PHE A 53 2.16 -3.92 6.95
C PHE A 53 1.69 -3.69 8.39
N GLY A 54 2.26 -4.49 9.31
CA GLY A 54 1.94 -4.45 10.73
C GLY A 54 0.87 -5.44 11.17
N SER A 55 0.36 -6.29 10.25
CA SER A 55 -0.64 -7.31 10.58
C SER A 55 -0.08 -8.51 11.37
N GLY A 56 1.26 -8.69 11.45
CA GLY A 56 1.79 -9.71 12.34
C GLY A 56 3.23 -10.20 12.16
N TYR A 57 3.81 -10.21 10.99
CA TYR A 57 5.13 -10.81 10.74
C TYR A 57 6.14 -9.86 10.11
N SER A 58 6.05 -8.56 10.43
CA SER A 58 6.88 -7.52 9.83
C SER A 58 8.37 -7.84 9.90
N SER A 59 8.94 -8.16 8.74
CA SER A 59 10.37 -8.31 8.58
C SER A 59 10.95 -7.07 7.92
N LEU A 60 11.64 -6.24 8.68
CA LEU A 60 12.46 -5.14 8.13
C LEU A 60 13.45 -5.64 7.07
N THR A 61 13.80 -6.93 7.11
CA THR A 61 14.63 -7.59 6.10
C THR A 61 13.96 -7.55 4.72
N THR A 62 12.65 -7.80 4.65
CA THR A 62 11.90 -7.79 3.39
C THR A 62 11.87 -6.39 2.76
N LEU A 63 11.76 -5.34 3.57
CA LEU A 63 11.83 -3.95 3.09
C LEU A 63 13.20 -3.63 2.48
N ASN A 64 14.26 -4.29 2.95
CA ASN A 64 15.61 -4.09 2.44
C ASN A 64 15.90 -4.89 1.16
N GLU A 65 15.27 -6.06 0.99
CA GLU A 65 15.52 -6.97 -0.13
C GLU A 65 14.74 -6.59 -1.40
N LEU A 66 13.56 -6.02 -1.25
CA LEU A 66 12.68 -5.65 -2.35
C LEU A 66 12.53 -4.13 -2.46
N LYS A 67 12.54 -3.62 -3.69
CA LYS A 67 12.38 -2.18 -3.97
C LYS A 67 10.91 -1.78 -3.93
N PHE A 68 10.34 -1.75 -2.73
CA PHE A 68 9.00 -1.20 -2.56
C PHE A 68 9.00 0.31 -2.81
N THR A 69 7.95 0.79 -3.46
CA THR A 69 7.69 2.23 -3.66
C THR A 69 6.64 2.76 -2.69
N THR A 70 5.90 1.87 -2.08
CA THR A 70 4.79 2.21 -1.19
C THR A 70 4.65 1.14 -0.11
N VAL A 71 4.34 1.55 1.11
CA VAL A 71 3.92 0.68 2.21
C VAL A 71 2.49 1.04 2.63
N LYS A 72 1.63 0.04 2.76
CA LYS A 72 0.22 0.18 3.15
C LYS A 72 0.07 -0.31 4.59
N LEU A 73 -0.27 0.61 5.48
CA LEU A 73 -0.49 0.32 6.90
C LEU A 73 -1.83 -0.37 7.07
N ASP A 74 -1.81 -1.57 7.60
CA ASP A 74 -3.01 -2.36 7.86
C ASP A 74 -3.95 -1.66 8.84
N LYS A 75 -5.26 -1.90 8.66
CA LYS A 75 -6.33 -1.37 9.52
C LYS A 75 -6.06 -1.63 11.01
N SER A 76 -5.47 -2.75 11.37
CA SER A 76 -5.18 -3.09 12.76
C SER A 76 -4.27 -2.07 13.46
N LEU A 77 -3.35 -1.43 12.73
CA LEU A 77 -2.56 -0.31 13.26
C LEU A 77 -3.40 0.96 13.42
N ILE A 78 -4.25 1.23 12.44
CA ILE A 78 -5.10 2.43 12.40
C ILE A 78 -6.18 2.40 13.48
N ASP A 79 -6.71 1.25 13.84
CA ASP A 79 -7.71 1.09 14.91
C ASP A 79 -7.17 1.51 16.30
N TYR A 80 -5.86 1.53 16.48
CA TYR A 80 -5.22 1.95 17.73
C TYR A 80 -4.69 3.39 17.70
N ILE A 81 -4.86 4.14 16.61
CA ILE A 81 -4.26 5.48 16.45
C ILE A 81 -4.72 6.50 17.50
N ALA A 82 -5.94 6.34 18.02
CA ALA A 82 -6.46 7.19 19.10
C ALA A 82 -5.79 6.95 20.46
N LYS A 83 -5.06 5.84 20.64
CA LYS A 83 -4.35 5.54 21.87
C LYS A 83 -2.92 6.11 21.83
N PRO A 84 -2.38 6.69 22.92
CA PRO A 84 -1.04 7.32 22.89
C PRO A 84 0.08 6.41 22.39
N ARG A 85 0.02 5.11 22.71
CA ARG A 85 1.00 4.13 22.21
C ARG A 85 0.81 3.80 20.74
N GLY A 86 -0.45 3.63 20.30
CA GLY A 86 -0.79 3.36 18.90
C GLY A 86 -0.38 4.53 18.01
N MET A 87 -0.69 5.76 18.44
CA MET A 87 -0.27 6.99 17.76
C MET A 87 1.24 7.04 17.52
N LYS A 88 2.03 6.69 18.53
CA LYS A 88 3.50 6.64 18.41
C LYS A 88 3.96 5.58 17.43
N ILE A 89 3.35 4.39 17.44
CA ILE A 89 3.68 3.29 16.52
C ILE A 89 3.40 3.73 15.08
N VAL A 90 2.19 4.25 14.80
CA VAL A 90 1.81 4.70 13.45
C VAL A 90 2.75 5.79 12.94
N ARG A 91 3.05 6.81 13.78
CA ARG A 91 4.00 7.87 13.43
C ARG A 91 5.38 7.32 13.06
N GLN A 92 5.95 6.46 13.89
CA GLN A 92 7.28 5.87 13.63
C GLN A 92 7.27 4.97 12.39
N THR A 93 6.14 4.34 12.07
CA THR A 93 6.02 3.55 10.85
C THR A 93 5.94 4.44 9.60
N ILE A 94 5.25 5.58 9.68
CA ILE A 94 5.24 6.59 8.60
C ILE A 94 6.65 7.15 8.40
N ASP A 95 7.33 7.55 9.48
CA ASP A 95 8.70 8.06 9.44
C ASP A 95 9.67 7.02 8.83
N LEU A 96 9.50 5.73 9.15
CA LEU A 96 10.28 4.64 8.56
C LEU A 96 10.04 4.53 7.05
N GLY A 97 8.78 4.56 6.60
CA GLY A 97 8.45 4.54 5.18
C GLY A 97 9.12 5.67 4.42
N HIS A 98 8.99 6.90 4.93
CA HIS A 98 9.62 8.08 4.35
C HIS A 98 11.16 7.99 4.37
N GLY A 99 11.74 7.47 5.46
CA GLY A 99 13.19 7.25 5.56
C GLY A 99 13.77 6.24 4.57
N LEU A 100 12.91 5.42 3.96
CA LEU A 100 13.23 4.46 2.91
C LEU A 100 12.76 4.92 1.51
N ASP A 101 12.46 6.20 1.34
CA ASP A 101 11.94 6.80 0.09
C ASP A 101 10.66 6.15 -0.43
N MET A 102 9.83 5.60 0.47
CA MET A 102 8.53 5.03 0.14
C MET A 102 7.39 5.98 0.48
N LYS A 103 6.31 5.93 -0.29
CA LYS A 103 5.03 6.49 0.11
C LYS A 103 4.38 5.62 1.18
N VAL A 104 3.57 6.24 2.02
CA VAL A 104 2.81 5.57 3.06
C VAL A 104 1.31 5.75 2.81
N VAL A 105 0.58 4.64 2.72
CA VAL A 105 -0.87 4.59 2.61
C VAL A 105 -1.45 4.06 3.92
N ALA A 106 -2.38 4.76 4.53
CA ALA A 106 -3.14 4.25 5.68
C ALA A 106 -4.46 3.65 5.22
N GLU A 107 -4.70 2.39 5.56
CA GLU A 107 -5.89 1.66 5.17
C GLU A 107 -6.92 1.53 6.29
N GLY A 108 -8.19 1.31 5.89
CA GLY A 108 -9.28 1.07 6.83
C GLY A 108 -9.64 2.28 7.71
N VAL A 109 -9.39 3.49 7.25
CA VAL A 109 -9.77 4.72 7.94
C VAL A 109 -11.29 4.90 7.89
N GLU A 110 -11.93 4.97 9.07
CA GLU A 110 -13.38 5.02 9.20
C GLU A 110 -13.88 6.30 9.87
N THR A 111 -13.02 7.01 10.62
CA THR A 111 -13.42 8.20 11.37
C THR A 111 -12.63 9.44 10.99
N LYS A 112 -13.23 10.59 11.28
CA LYS A 112 -12.59 11.90 11.09
C LYS A 112 -11.33 12.04 11.96
N GLU A 113 -11.37 11.54 13.17
CA GLU A 113 -10.28 11.60 14.14
C GLU A 113 -9.07 10.81 13.63
N GLN A 114 -9.29 9.61 13.09
CA GLN A 114 -8.22 8.82 12.47
C GLN A 114 -7.58 9.58 11.30
N ARG A 115 -8.41 10.12 10.40
CA ARG A 115 -7.94 10.92 9.26
C ARG A 115 -7.11 12.12 9.71
N ASP A 116 -7.61 12.89 10.67
CA ASP A 116 -6.95 14.12 11.13
C ASP A 116 -5.58 13.80 11.76
N CYS A 117 -5.48 12.75 12.58
CA CYS A 117 -4.21 12.26 13.12
C CYS A 117 -3.22 11.86 12.01
N LEU A 118 -3.68 11.18 10.96
CA LEU A 118 -2.82 10.77 9.84
C LEU A 118 -2.32 11.95 9.02
N ILE A 119 -3.15 12.97 8.81
CA ILE A 119 -2.75 14.22 8.15
C ILE A 119 -1.66 14.93 8.98
N GLU A 120 -1.81 15.03 10.30
CA GLU A 120 -0.80 15.61 11.20
C GLU A 120 0.52 14.83 11.23
N MET A 121 0.48 13.54 10.85
CA MET A 121 1.65 12.68 10.70
C MET A 121 2.27 12.73 9.31
N ASN A 122 1.74 13.53 8.38
CA ASN A 122 2.14 13.59 6.97
C ASN A 122 2.02 12.25 6.24
N CYS A 123 0.99 11.44 6.54
CA CYS A 123 0.68 10.26 5.75
C CYS A 123 0.33 10.67 4.30
N ASP A 124 0.95 10.02 3.30
CA ASP A 124 0.83 10.44 1.90
C ASP A 124 -0.55 10.18 1.32
N GLU A 125 -1.14 9.02 1.63
CA GLU A 125 -2.43 8.61 1.11
C GLU A 125 -3.28 7.96 2.21
N ILE A 126 -4.60 8.19 2.17
CA ILE A 126 -5.53 7.66 3.17
C ILE A 126 -6.69 6.98 2.45
N GLN A 127 -6.91 5.71 2.76
CA GLN A 127 -7.96 4.89 2.20
C GLN A 127 -8.88 4.34 3.29
N GLY A 128 -10.21 4.38 3.05
CA GLY A 128 -11.16 3.77 3.98
C GLY A 128 -12.60 4.24 3.80
N PHE A 129 -13.48 3.65 4.61
CA PHE A 129 -14.93 3.93 4.56
C PHE A 129 -15.29 5.35 4.98
N TYR A 130 -14.37 6.06 5.61
CA TYR A 130 -14.53 7.50 5.85
C TYR A 130 -14.78 8.27 4.54
N TYR A 131 -14.11 7.90 3.45
CA TYR A 131 -14.27 8.55 2.15
C TYR A 131 -15.34 7.88 1.30
N SER A 132 -15.26 6.56 1.18
CA SER A 132 -16.21 5.78 0.41
C SER A 132 -16.10 4.28 0.70
N LYS A 133 -17.23 3.59 0.69
CA LYS A 133 -17.25 2.15 0.49
C LYS A 133 -16.94 1.82 -0.97
N PRO A 134 -16.55 0.58 -1.30
CA PRO A 134 -16.39 0.15 -2.68
C PRO A 134 -17.63 0.47 -3.51
N LEU A 135 -17.43 1.03 -4.68
CA LEU A 135 -18.48 1.43 -5.61
C LEU A 135 -18.45 0.57 -6.87
N LYS A 136 -19.58 0.45 -7.56
CA LYS A 136 -19.60 -0.06 -8.93
C LYS A 136 -18.88 0.91 -9.86
N PRO A 137 -18.37 0.46 -11.01
CA PRO A 137 -17.61 1.33 -11.93
C PRO A 137 -18.33 2.62 -12.31
N ASP A 138 -19.62 2.55 -12.63
CA ASP A 138 -20.40 3.73 -13.03
C ASP A 138 -20.57 4.74 -11.89
N ASP A 139 -20.90 4.25 -10.69
CA ASP A 139 -21.02 5.08 -9.47
C ASP A 139 -19.68 5.73 -9.10
N PHE A 140 -18.56 5.01 -9.32
CA PHE A 140 -17.22 5.55 -9.11
C PHE A 140 -16.88 6.66 -10.08
N ILE A 141 -17.23 6.51 -11.37
CA ILE A 141 -17.03 7.55 -12.39
C ILE A 141 -17.83 8.80 -12.04
N GLU A 142 -19.08 8.65 -11.60
CA GLU A 142 -19.91 9.78 -11.16
C GLU A 142 -19.26 10.50 -9.97
N LYS A 143 -18.77 9.76 -8.99
CA LYS A 143 -18.09 10.32 -7.81
C LYS A 143 -16.81 11.08 -8.16
N LEU A 144 -16.06 10.64 -9.18
CA LEU A 144 -14.86 11.33 -9.64
C LEU A 144 -15.15 12.67 -10.35
N ARG A 145 -16.40 12.85 -10.84
CA ARG A 145 -16.82 14.05 -11.56
C ARG A 145 -17.49 15.09 -10.66
N ALA A 146 -17.89 14.70 -9.46
CA ALA A 146 -18.53 15.56 -8.46
C ALA A 146 -17.52 16.35 -7.65
#